data_0ee87adf254c850c2d0f0fb6d8e599d1
#
_entry.id   0ee87adf254c850c2d0f0fb6d8e599d1
#
_cell.length_a   1.000
_cell.length_b   1.000
_cell.length_c   1.000
_cell.angle_alpha   90.00
_cell.angle_beta   90.00
_cell.angle_gamma   90.00
#
_symmetry.space_group_name_H-M   'P 1'
#
loop_
_entity.id
_entity.type
_entity.pdbx_description
1 polymer ?
#
loop_
_entity_poly.entity_id
_entity_poly.type
_entity_poly.pdbx_seq_one_letter_code
_entity_poly.pdbx_strand_id
1 'polypeptide(L)'
;WFFTLHAISVMLFDSVSFKNIISNGLVLDKSGNKMSKRLGNAVDPFETIEKYGPDATRWYMISNANPWDNLKFDIEGIAEVQRKFFGTLYNTYSFFTLYTNIDGFSYSEDDIQLNERPELDRWILSELHTLIQKVDEYYGDYEPTKAARASFSKSGKIDQAASDKNGTNDEALERF
;
A
#
# COMPACT_ATOMS: atom_id res chain seq x y z
N TRP A 1 22.87 -15.24 -15.96
CA TRP A 1 22.09 -16.01 -15.01
C TRP A 1 20.92 -16.74 -15.66
N PHE A 2 19.90 -16.06 -16.16
CA PHE A 2 18.74 -16.70 -16.82
C PHE A 2 19.12 -17.52 -18.05
N PHE A 3 19.99 -16.98 -18.91
CA PHE A 3 20.49 -17.68 -20.10
C PHE A 3 21.18 -18.98 -19.73
N THR A 4 22.08 -18.98 -18.75
CA THR A 4 22.81 -20.17 -18.32
C THR A 4 21.88 -21.27 -17.83
N LEU A 5 20.93 -20.91 -16.97
CA LEU A 5 19.94 -21.86 -16.45
C LEU A 5 19.06 -22.43 -17.56
N HIS A 6 18.61 -21.58 -18.48
CA HIS A 6 17.80 -21.99 -19.61
C HIS A 6 18.57 -22.93 -20.57
N ALA A 7 19.82 -22.60 -20.90
CA ALA A 7 20.66 -23.45 -21.76
C ALA A 7 20.88 -24.84 -21.15
N ILE A 8 21.16 -24.93 -19.85
CA ILE A 8 21.31 -26.21 -19.15
C ILE A 8 20.02 -27.03 -19.21
N SER A 9 18.88 -26.38 -18.97
CA SER A 9 17.56 -27.04 -18.98
C SER A 9 17.25 -27.63 -20.36
N VAL A 10 17.47 -26.85 -21.42
CA VAL A 10 17.25 -27.33 -22.80
C VAL A 10 18.18 -28.49 -23.14
N MET A 11 19.45 -28.40 -22.77
CA MET A 11 20.42 -29.48 -23.06
C MET A 11 20.12 -30.79 -22.33
N LEU A 12 19.61 -30.71 -21.08
CA LEU A 12 19.38 -31.91 -20.26
C LEU A 12 17.97 -32.46 -20.37
N PHE A 13 16.97 -31.59 -20.56
CA PHE A 13 15.57 -31.95 -20.44
C PHE A 13 14.73 -31.61 -21.67
N ASP A 14 15.32 -31.03 -22.71
CA ASP A 14 14.63 -30.52 -23.91
C ASP A 14 13.40 -29.63 -23.55
N SER A 15 13.54 -28.85 -22.52
CA SER A 15 12.45 -28.02 -21.94
C SER A 15 12.97 -26.72 -21.42
N VAL A 16 12.06 -25.73 -21.35
CA VAL A 16 12.33 -24.43 -20.72
C VAL A 16 12.48 -24.57 -19.20
N SER A 17 13.41 -23.82 -18.58
CA SER A 17 13.60 -23.84 -17.13
C SER A 17 12.59 -22.97 -16.38
N PHE A 18 11.93 -22.05 -17.07
CA PHE A 18 10.91 -21.15 -16.51
C PHE A 18 9.98 -20.66 -17.62
N LYS A 19 8.73 -20.40 -17.27
CA LYS A 19 7.72 -19.83 -18.18
C LYS A 19 7.65 -18.31 -18.08
N ASN A 20 7.89 -17.76 -16.89
CA ASN A 20 7.84 -16.34 -16.62
C ASN A 20 9.11 -15.90 -15.89
N ILE A 21 9.57 -14.68 -16.16
CA ILE A 21 10.75 -14.08 -15.54
C ILE A 21 10.35 -12.70 -15.01
N ILE A 22 10.63 -12.46 -13.75
CA ILE A 22 10.57 -11.13 -13.17
C ILE A 22 11.99 -10.71 -12.85
N SER A 23 12.49 -9.68 -13.56
CA SER A 23 13.83 -9.13 -13.34
C SER A 23 13.70 -7.88 -12.48
N ASN A 24 14.21 -7.95 -11.25
CA ASN A 24 14.17 -6.83 -10.32
C ASN A 24 15.33 -5.87 -10.54
N GLY A 25 15.08 -4.58 -10.29
CA GLY A 25 16.10 -3.56 -10.17
C GLY A 25 16.97 -3.76 -8.91
N LEU A 26 18.02 -2.97 -8.80
CA LEU A 26 18.92 -2.97 -7.64
C LEU A 26 18.37 -2.05 -6.55
N VAL A 27 18.64 -2.41 -5.31
CA VAL A 27 18.47 -1.51 -4.16
C VAL A 27 19.77 -0.73 -3.99
N LEU A 28 19.69 0.58 -4.17
CA LEU A 28 20.79 1.53 -4.10
C LEU A 28 20.70 2.35 -2.82
N ASP A 29 21.80 2.99 -2.42
CA ASP A 29 21.75 3.95 -1.32
C ASP A 29 20.97 5.23 -1.69
N LYS A 30 20.75 6.12 -0.74
CA LYS A 30 20.04 7.40 -0.93
C LYS A 30 20.63 8.25 -2.08
N SER A 31 21.94 8.16 -2.32
CA SER A 31 22.64 8.88 -3.37
C SER A 31 22.57 8.16 -4.73
N GLY A 32 22.06 6.95 -4.79
CA GLY A 32 21.98 6.14 -6.00
C GLY A 32 23.22 5.29 -6.28
N ASN A 33 24.08 5.07 -5.28
CA ASN A 33 25.23 4.18 -5.42
C ASN A 33 24.89 2.76 -4.97
N LYS A 34 25.60 1.79 -5.52
CA LYS A 34 25.44 0.39 -5.11
C LYS A 34 25.84 0.22 -3.65
N MET A 35 24.96 -0.37 -2.85
CA MET A 35 25.25 -0.67 -1.45
C MET A 35 26.37 -1.69 -1.33
N SER A 36 27.30 -1.45 -0.41
CA SER A 36 28.43 -2.33 -0.11
C SER A 36 28.81 -2.22 1.35
N LYS A 37 28.99 -3.35 2.01
CA LYS A 37 29.53 -3.39 3.40
C LYS A 37 30.88 -2.71 3.50
N ARG A 38 31.73 -2.82 2.46
CA ARG A 38 33.07 -2.21 2.41
C ARG A 38 33.01 -0.67 2.39
N LEU A 39 31.98 -0.10 1.77
CA LEU A 39 31.79 1.36 1.69
C LEU A 39 31.00 1.93 2.89
N GLY A 40 30.47 1.07 3.76
CA GLY A 40 29.71 1.50 4.92
C GLY A 40 28.34 2.11 4.58
N ASN A 41 27.89 1.99 3.33
CA ASN A 41 26.60 2.53 2.86
C ASN A 41 25.49 1.45 2.76
N ALA A 42 25.78 0.24 3.26
CA ALA A 42 24.78 -0.82 3.31
C ALA A 42 23.88 -0.64 4.54
N VAL A 43 22.58 -0.64 4.32
CA VAL A 43 21.58 -0.65 5.40
C VAL A 43 21.32 -2.08 5.83
N ASP A 44 21.32 -2.34 7.15
CA ASP A 44 20.94 -3.64 7.68
C ASP A 44 19.41 -3.80 7.63
N PRO A 45 18.90 -4.79 6.90
CA PRO A 45 17.48 -5.00 6.79
C PRO A 45 16.82 -5.43 8.11
N PHE A 46 17.53 -6.15 8.97
CA PHE A 46 16.98 -6.62 10.24
C PHE A 46 16.82 -5.47 11.23
N GLU A 47 17.81 -4.59 11.37
CA GLU A 47 17.70 -3.38 12.18
C GLU A 47 16.57 -2.46 11.67
N THR A 48 16.42 -2.36 10.35
CA THR A 48 15.35 -1.58 9.73
C THR A 48 13.97 -2.16 10.07
N ILE A 49 13.81 -3.48 9.95
CA ILE A 49 12.57 -4.18 10.25
C ILE A 49 12.25 -4.11 11.75
N GLU A 50 13.24 -4.25 12.61
CA GLU A 50 13.05 -4.12 14.06
C GLU A 50 12.56 -2.73 14.46
N LYS A 51 13.12 -1.68 13.84
CA LYS A 51 12.79 -0.30 14.16
C LYS A 51 11.46 0.17 13.57
N TYR A 52 11.17 -0.15 12.31
CA TYR A 52 10.03 0.40 11.58
C TYR A 52 8.92 -0.63 11.30
N GLY A 53 9.16 -1.87 11.58
CA GLY A 53 8.27 -2.98 11.25
C GLY A 53 8.42 -3.48 9.80
N PRO A 54 8.06 -4.75 9.56
CA PRO A 54 8.18 -5.36 8.24
C PRO A 54 7.20 -4.74 7.22
N ASP A 55 5.99 -4.38 7.64
CA ASP A 55 4.95 -3.89 6.74
C ASP A 55 5.29 -2.51 6.18
N ALA A 56 5.75 -1.58 7.02
CA ALA A 56 6.17 -0.25 6.58
C ALA A 56 7.37 -0.32 5.63
N THR A 57 8.33 -1.20 5.92
CA THR A 57 9.50 -1.43 5.08
C THR A 57 9.11 -2.01 3.71
N ARG A 58 8.27 -3.05 3.69
CA ARG A 58 7.77 -3.67 2.46
C ARG A 58 6.94 -2.69 1.64
N TRP A 59 6.04 -1.96 2.29
CA TRP A 59 5.21 -0.96 1.63
C TRP A 59 6.04 0.15 0.98
N TYR A 60 7.05 0.65 1.71
CA TYR A 60 7.98 1.63 1.15
C TYR A 60 8.67 1.12 -0.11
N MET A 61 9.21 -0.10 -0.08
CA MET A 61 9.90 -0.68 -1.23
C MET A 61 8.97 -0.85 -2.44
N ILE A 62 7.75 -1.33 -2.23
CA ILE A 62 6.77 -1.56 -3.30
C ILE A 62 6.25 -0.24 -3.88
N SER A 63 5.95 0.76 -3.03
CA SER A 63 5.33 2.01 -3.48
C SER A 63 6.31 3.01 -4.09
N ASN A 64 7.62 2.90 -3.77
CA ASN A 64 8.61 3.90 -4.13
C ASN A 64 9.17 3.70 -5.55
N ALA A 65 9.40 2.48 -5.99
CA ALA A 65 9.90 2.16 -7.32
C ALA A 65 9.18 0.96 -7.93
N ASN A 66 9.07 0.93 -9.27
CA ASN A 66 8.59 -0.27 -9.94
C ASN A 66 9.58 -1.43 -9.72
N PRO A 67 9.13 -2.68 -9.75
CA PRO A 67 10.01 -3.84 -9.49
C PRO A 67 11.26 -3.91 -10.38
N TRP A 68 11.16 -3.47 -11.63
CA TRP A 68 12.26 -3.46 -12.60
C TRP A 68 13.16 -2.22 -12.54
N ASP A 69 12.75 -1.18 -11.82
CA ASP A 69 13.53 0.04 -11.63
C ASP A 69 14.46 -0.08 -10.42
N ASN A 70 15.56 0.67 -10.43
CA ASN A 70 16.43 0.77 -9.27
C ASN A 70 15.76 1.57 -8.16
N LEU A 71 15.71 0.99 -6.97
CA LEU A 71 15.18 1.63 -5.77
C LEU A 71 16.28 2.39 -5.03
N LYS A 72 16.16 3.70 -4.88
CA LYS A 72 16.97 4.48 -3.93
C LYS A 72 16.39 4.31 -2.53
N PHE A 73 17.10 3.60 -1.69
CA PHE A 73 16.64 3.29 -0.35
C PHE A 73 16.94 4.43 0.62
N ASP A 74 15.90 5.00 1.19
CA ASP A 74 15.96 6.06 2.18
C ASP A 74 15.14 5.66 3.42
N ILE A 75 15.81 5.57 4.57
CA ILE A 75 15.17 5.22 5.85
C ILE A 75 14.09 6.24 6.25
N GLU A 76 14.32 7.53 5.94
CA GLU A 76 13.33 8.57 6.21
C GLU A 76 12.02 8.34 5.44
N GLY A 77 12.10 7.76 4.23
CA GLY A 77 10.92 7.39 3.45
C GLY A 77 10.09 6.30 4.10
N ILE A 78 10.71 5.36 4.84
CA ILE A 78 9.97 4.35 5.61
C ILE A 78 9.20 5.01 6.77
N ALA A 79 9.85 5.93 7.49
CA ALA A 79 9.20 6.69 8.57
C ALA A 79 8.03 7.55 8.03
N GLU A 80 8.16 8.08 6.82
CA GLU A 80 7.06 8.82 6.17
C GLU A 80 5.88 7.92 5.83
N VAL A 81 6.12 6.74 5.27
CA VAL A 81 5.08 5.72 5.01
C VAL A 81 4.38 5.32 6.30
N GLN A 82 5.15 5.04 7.35
CA GLN A 82 4.59 4.69 8.66
C GLN A 82 3.66 5.78 9.20
N ARG A 83 4.06 7.04 9.10
CA ARG A 83 3.28 8.17 9.58
C ARG A 83 2.06 8.47 8.71
N LYS A 84 2.25 8.55 7.37
CA LYS A 84 1.20 9.00 6.45
C LYS A 84 0.19 7.92 6.08
N PHE A 85 0.65 6.70 5.84
CA PHE A 85 -0.23 5.61 5.41
C PHE A 85 -0.74 4.80 6.59
N PHE A 86 0.16 4.16 7.32
CA PHE A 86 -0.25 3.31 8.46
C PHE A 86 -0.81 4.12 9.62
N GLY A 87 -0.28 5.34 9.87
CA GLY A 87 -0.80 6.23 10.89
C GLY A 87 -2.23 6.65 10.60
N THR A 88 -2.57 7.00 9.35
CA THR A 88 -3.93 7.34 8.94
C THR A 88 -4.88 6.15 9.12
N LEU A 89 -4.48 4.95 8.66
CA LEU A 89 -5.26 3.73 8.84
C LEU A 89 -5.52 3.43 10.33
N TYR A 90 -4.48 3.52 11.13
CA TYR A 90 -4.58 3.30 12.58
C TYR A 90 -5.50 4.32 13.25
N ASN A 91 -5.37 5.60 12.91
CA ASN A 91 -6.22 6.65 13.48
C ASN A 91 -7.70 6.45 13.10
N THR A 92 -7.98 6.10 11.85
CA THR A 92 -9.34 5.79 11.40
C THR A 92 -9.93 4.61 12.18
N TYR A 93 -9.16 3.54 12.33
CA TYR A 93 -9.58 2.38 13.11
C TYR A 93 -9.76 2.71 14.59
N SER A 94 -8.86 3.48 15.18
CA SER A 94 -8.95 3.89 16.59
C SER A 94 -10.18 4.76 16.85
N PHE A 95 -10.49 5.67 15.93
CA PHE A 95 -11.70 6.48 16.01
C PHE A 95 -12.96 5.60 15.97
N PHE A 96 -13.03 4.69 15.00
CA PHE A 96 -14.15 3.75 14.90
C PHE A 96 -14.32 2.92 16.16
N THR A 97 -13.23 2.29 16.65
CA THR A 97 -13.29 1.41 17.84
C THR A 97 -13.62 2.17 19.12
N LEU A 98 -13.21 3.44 19.25
CA LEU A 98 -13.56 4.27 20.39
C LEU A 98 -15.08 4.41 20.52
N TYR A 99 -15.75 4.81 19.44
CA TYR A 99 -17.19 5.02 19.47
C TYR A 99 -17.97 3.72 19.54
N THR A 100 -17.57 2.70 18.79
CA THR A 100 -18.25 1.38 18.86
C THR A 100 -18.18 0.76 20.25
N ASN A 101 -17.08 0.97 20.98
CA ASN A 101 -16.96 0.48 22.36
C ASN A 101 -17.82 1.29 23.34
N ILE A 102 -17.91 2.62 23.15
CA ILE A 102 -18.76 3.48 24.00
C ILE A 102 -20.24 3.15 23.79
N ASP A 103 -20.66 2.97 22.54
CA ASP A 103 -22.04 2.71 22.17
C ASP A 103 -22.44 1.23 22.38
N GLY A 104 -21.49 0.35 22.71
CA GLY A 104 -21.73 -1.09 22.79
C GLY A 104 -22.18 -1.69 21.45
N PHE A 105 -21.69 -1.11 20.34
CA PHE A 105 -22.10 -1.49 18.99
C PHE A 105 -21.82 -2.95 18.69
N SER A 106 -22.84 -3.64 18.20
CA SER A 106 -22.73 -5.00 17.65
C SER A 106 -23.40 -5.00 16.30
N TYR A 107 -22.66 -5.42 15.25
CA TYR A 107 -23.24 -5.53 13.92
C TYR A 107 -24.30 -6.66 13.90
N SER A 108 -25.56 -6.27 13.96
CA SER A 108 -26.72 -7.16 13.95
C SER A 108 -27.85 -6.65 13.04
N GLU A 109 -27.54 -5.68 12.20
CA GLU A 109 -28.50 -5.04 11.31
C GLU A 109 -28.71 -5.87 10.06
N ASP A 110 -29.93 -5.82 9.50
CA ASP A 110 -30.25 -6.43 8.22
C ASP A 110 -29.52 -5.70 7.09
N ASP A 111 -29.20 -6.42 6.02
CA ASP A 111 -28.56 -5.84 4.84
C ASP A 111 -29.47 -4.82 4.16
N ILE A 112 -29.03 -3.56 4.17
CA ILE A 112 -29.71 -2.47 3.47
C ILE A 112 -29.32 -2.50 1.99
N GLN A 113 -30.30 -2.48 1.11
CA GLN A 113 -30.09 -2.44 -0.34
C GLN A 113 -29.32 -1.17 -0.74
N LEU A 114 -28.46 -1.26 -1.76
CA LEU A 114 -27.56 -0.17 -2.15
C LEU A 114 -28.32 1.12 -2.50
N ASN A 115 -29.47 1.02 -3.13
CA ASN A 115 -30.33 2.15 -3.52
C ASN A 115 -31.01 2.86 -2.32
N GLU A 116 -31.11 2.17 -1.18
CA GLU A 116 -31.74 2.68 0.05
C GLU A 116 -30.70 3.32 0.98
N ARG A 117 -29.40 3.13 0.71
CA ARG A 117 -28.32 3.72 1.50
C ARG A 117 -28.18 5.22 1.25
N PRO A 118 -27.76 6.00 2.25
CA PRO A 118 -27.39 7.40 2.07
C PRO A 118 -26.37 7.62 0.94
N GLU A 119 -26.39 8.77 0.32
CA GLU A 119 -25.50 9.10 -0.80
C GLU A 119 -24.02 8.94 -0.44
N LEU A 120 -23.64 9.33 0.78
CA LEU A 120 -22.27 9.21 1.27
C LEU A 120 -21.83 7.74 1.37
N ASP A 121 -22.70 6.86 1.85
CA ASP A 121 -22.41 5.43 1.96
C ASP A 121 -22.27 4.79 0.58
N ARG A 122 -23.14 5.17 -0.36
CA ARG A 122 -23.04 4.72 -1.75
C ARG A 122 -21.76 5.20 -2.41
N TRP A 123 -21.36 6.44 -2.15
CA TRP A 123 -20.11 6.98 -2.67
C TRP A 123 -18.89 6.23 -2.14
N ILE A 124 -18.77 6.01 -0.82
CA ILE A 124 -17.61 5.32 -0.25
C ILE A 124 -17.52 3.86 -0.71
N LEU A 125 -18.66 3.18 -0.82
CA LEU A 125 -18.71 1.82 -1.36
C LEU A 125 -18.28 1.77 -2.82
N SER A 126 -18.71 2.72 -3.64
CA SER A 126 -18.29 2.85 -5.06
C SER A 126 -16.77 3.09 -5.17
N GLU A 127 -16.20 3.95 -4.31
CA GLU A 127 -14.76 4.20 -4.26
C GLU A 127 -13.99 2.95 -3.84
N LEU A 128 -14.49 2.21 -2.85
CA LEU A 128 -13.89 0.96 -2.38
C LEU A 128 -13.89 -0.11 -3.48
N HIS A 129 -15.02 -0.35 -4.13
CA HIS A 129 -15.11 -1.33 -5.21
C HIS A 129 -14.24 -0.96 -6.41
N THR A 130 -14.17 0.32 -6.75
CA THR A 130 -13.27 0.82 -7.80
C THR A 130 -11.80 0.60 -7.43
N LEU A 131 -11.44 0.76 -6.16
CA LEU A 131 -10.08 0.49 -5.69
C LEU A 131 -9.77 -1.01 -5.76
N ILE A 132 -10.67 -1.85 -5.27
CA ILE A 132 -10.51 -3.32 -5.31
C ILE A 132 -10.27 -3.79 -6.75
N GLN A 133 -11.10 -3.36 -7.69
CA GLN A 133 -10.93 -3.71 -9.10
C GLN A 133 -9.57 -3.28 -9.65
N LYS A 134 -9.15 -2.03 -9.40
CA LYS A 134 -7.85 -1.53 -9.87
C LYS A 134 -6.66 -2.26 -9.25
N VAL A 135 -6.75 -2.58 -7.98
CA VAL A 135 -5.69 -3.33 -7.29
C VAL A 135 -5.56 -4.73 -7.87
N ASP A 136 -6.68 -5.41 -8.13
CA ASP A 136 -6.72 -6.73 -8.73
C ASP A 136 -6.11 -6.72 -10.15
N GLU A 137 -6.52 -5.77 -10.99
CA GLU A 137 -5.96 -5.56 -12.33
C GLU A 137 -4.44 -5.32 -12.28
N TYR A 138 -3.97 -4.43 -11.41
CA TYR A 138 -2.53 -4.13 -11.31
C TYR A 138 -1.71 -5.31 -10.79
N TYR A 139 -2.22 -6.09 -9.85
CA TYR A 139 -1.53 -7.30 -9.40
C TYR A 139 -1.54 -8.40 -10.47
N GLY A 140 -2.63 -8.52 -11.24
CA GLY A 140 -2.69 -9.42 -12.39
C GLY A 140 -1.64 -9.11 -13.45
N ASP A 141 -1.32 -7.82 -13.63
CA ASP A 141 -0.29 -7.33 -14.57
C ASP A 141 1.12 -7.22 -13.96
N TYR A 142 1.34 -7.73 -12.74
CA TYR A 142 2.62 -7.62 -12.02
C TYR A 142 3.07 -6.16 -11.76
N GLU A 143 2.13 -5.26 -11.53
CA GLU A 143 2.37 -3.84 -11.27
C GLU A 143 2.06 -3.44 -9.80
N PRO A 144 2.74 -4.02 -8.80
CA PRO A 144 2.45 -3.79 -7.39
C PRO A 144 2.62 -2.33 -6.96
N THR A 145 3.50 -1.57 -7.63
CA THR A 145 3.72 -0.15 -7.37
C THR A 145 2.49 0.68 -7.71
N LYS A 146 1.81 0.38 -8.82
CA LYS A 146 0.56 1.05 -9.19
C LYS A 146 -0.55 0.71 -8.19
N ALA A 147 -0.66 -0.55 -7.78
CA ALA A 147 -1.62 -0.98 -6.77
C ALA A 147 -1.42 -0.25 -5.44
N ALA A 148 -0.17 -0.19 -4.94
CA ALA A 148 0.16 0.51 -3.70
C ALA A 148 -0.14 2.01 -3.78
N ARG A 149 0.23 2.68 -4.89
CA ARG A 149 -0.04 4.11 -5.10
C ARG A 149 -1.52 4.41 -5.24
N ALA A 150 -2.31 3.53 -5.87
CA ALA A 150 -3.75 3.67 -5.96
C ALA A 150 -4.40 3.61 -4.57
N SER A 151 -3.96 2.68 -3.72
CA SER A 151 -4.42 2.55 -2.33
C SER A 151 -4.07 3.80 -1.50
N PHE A 152 -2.85 4.31 -1.63
CA PHE A 152 -2.42 5.53 -0.93
C PHE A 152 -3.20 6.77 -1.39
N SER A 153 -3.39 6.96 -2.69
CA SER A 153 -4.12 8.11 -3.25
C SER A 153 -5.58 8.13 -2.83
N LYS A 154 -6.21 6.97 -2.67
CA LYS A 154 -7.60 6.86 -2.23
C LYS A 154 -7.75 7.16 -0.74
N SER A 155 -6.85 6.69 0.12
CA SER A 155 -6.89 7.02 1.55
C SER A 155 -6.81 8.53 1.77
N GLY A 156 -5.90 9.24 1.09
CA GLY A 156 -5.78 10.69 1.18
C GLY A 156 -7.02 11.46 0.68
N LYS A 157 -7.73 10.97 -0.34
CA LYS A 157 -8.97 11.59 -0.82
C LYS A 157 -10.14 11.41 0.14
N ILE A 158 -10.21 10.27 0.81
CA ILE A 158 -11.23 9.99 1.84
C ILE A 158 -11.02 10.93 3.03
N ASP A 159 -9.77 11.09 3.49
CA ASP A 159 -9.44 12.02 4.57
C ASP A 159 -9.78 13.47 4.21
N GLN A 160 -9.47 13.90 2.99
CA GLN A 160 -9.77 15.25 2.52
C GLN A 160 -11.28 15.49 2.43
N ALA A 161 -12.04 14.53 1.88
CA ALA A 161 -13.49 14.63 1.81
C ALA A 161 -14.16 14.64 3.20
N ALA A 162 -13.60 13.90 4.16
CA ALA A 162 -14.06 13.93 5.55
C ALA A 162 -13.73 15.28 6.24
N SER A 163 -12.54 15.84 5.96
CA SER A 163 -12.12 17.15 6.48
C SER A 163 -12.95 18.30 5.91
N ASP A 164 -13.21 18.27 4.60
CA ASP A 164 -14.00 19.32 3.91
C ASP A 164 -15.45 19.35 4.40
N LYS A 165 -16.02 18.19 4.75
CA LYS A 165 -17.37 18.14 5.35
C LYS A 165 -17.42 18.60 6.79
N ASN A 166 -16.37 18.40 7.57
CA ASN A 166 -16.30 18.94 8.94
C ASN A 166 -16.12 20.47 8.96
N GLY A 167 -15.52 21.06 7.93
CA GLY A 167 -15.43 22.53 7.75
C GLY A 167 -16.75 23.20 7.33
N THR A 168 -17.72 22.45 6.82
CA THR A 168 -19.04 22.94 6.43
C THR A 168 -20.15 22.60 7.42
N ASN A 169 -19.85 21.86 8.48
CA ASN A 169 -20.83 21.38 9.44
C ASN A 169 -21.11 22.34 10.62
N ASP A 170 -20.43 23.48 10.72
CA ASP A 170 -20.81 24.48 11.72
C ASP A 170 -22.19 25.10 11.44
N GLU A 171 -22.68 25.05 10.19
CA GLU A 171 -24.06 25.47 9.86
C GLU A 171 -25.11 24.34 9.94
N ALA A 172 -24.68 23.07 9.97
CA ALA A 172 -25.59 21.92 10.02
C ALA A 172 -25.91 21.45 11.44
N LEU A 173 -25.06 21.76 12.41
CA LEU A 173 -25.30 21.44 13.84
C LEU A 173 -26.32 22.38 14.52
N GLU A 174 -26.71 23.51 13.90
CA GLU A 174 -27.78 24.36 14.39
C GLU A 174 -29.19 23.92 13.95
N ARG A 175 -29.33 22.78 13.27
CA ARG A 175 -30.63 22.30 12.76
C ARG A 175 -31.09 20.93 13.30
N PHE A 176 -30.44 20.45 14.38
CA PHE A 176 -30.94 19.27 15.11
C PHE A 176 -31.18 19.54 16.57
#